data_80496c5f4409d044f45613eabda05b42
#
_entry.id   80496c5f4409d044f45613eabda05b42
#
_cell.length_a   1.000
_cell.length_b   1.000
_cell.length_c   1.000
_cell.angle_alpha   90.00
_cell.angle_beta   90.00
_cell.angle_gamma   90.00
#
_symmetry.space_group_name_H-M   'P 1'
#
loop_
_entity.id
_entity.type
_entity.pdbx_description
1 polymer ?
#
loop_
_entity_poly.entity_id
_entity_poly.type
_entity_poly.pdbx_seq_one_letter_code
_entity_poly.pdbx_strand_id
1 'polypeptide(L)'
;MLYFTSDLHLCHKNIIKYARPQFEFSDEGLQQCEDLMLKNYNDVITDDDIVVFLGDIAFLKSEFKPHISEYCKKLKGRKLMLRGNHDTITDKFFLSCGFEKIIDYILFENIFICHYPLSEPDSKREAEFKEIFE
;
A
#
# COMPACT_ATOMS: atom_id res chain seq x y z
N MET A 1 -11.65 -8.02 -11.98
CA MET A 1 -11.82 -6.54 -12.00
C MET A 1 -10.55 -5.89 -11.48
N LEU A 2 -10.31 -4.64 -11.81
CA LEU A 2 -9.15 -3.87 -11.34
C LEU A 2 -9.59 -2.89 -10.24
N TYR A 3 -8.92 -2.94 -9.11
CA TYR A 3 -9.16 -2.07 -7.96
C TYR A 3 -7.91 -1.31 -7.55
N PHE A 4 -8.10 -0.17 -6.93
CA PHE A 4 -7.04 0.65 -6.33
C PHE A 4 -7.34 0.86 -4.85
N THR A 5 -6.30 0.79 -4.03
CA THR A 5 -6.38 1.07 -2.59
C THR A 5 -5.08 1.67 -2.08
N SER A 6 -5.10 2.32 -0.94
CA SER A 6 -3.88 2.85 -0.31
C SER A 6 -4.06 3.03 1.20
N ASP A 7 -2.98 3.43 1.87
CA ASP A 7 -2.98 3.94 3.24
C ASP A 7 -3.50 2.95 4.29
N LEU A 8 -3.11 1.68 4.18
CA LEU A 8 -3.44 0.68 5.22
C LEU A 8 -2.79 1.04 6.56
N HIS A 9 -1.57 1.56 6.54
CA HIS A 9 -0.82 1.96 7.74
C HIS A 9 -0.76 0.86 8.81
N LEU A 10 -0.49 -0.37 8.40
CA LEU A 10 -0.40 -1.52 9.32
C LEU A 10 0.67 -1.27 10.38
N CYS A 11 0.40 -1.69 11.59
CA CYS A 11 1.28 -1.56 12.76
C CYS A 11 1.59 -0.11 13.16
N HIS A 12 0.90 0.87 12.59
CA HIS A 12 1.11 2.28 12.90
C HIS A 12 0.03 2.78 13.87
N LYS A 13 0.24 2.59 15.16
CA LYS A 13 -0.74 2.93 16.20
C LYS A 13 -1.19 4.40 16.15
N ASN A 14 -0.27 5.32 15.83
CA ASN A 14 -0.61 6.73 15.75
C ASN A 14 -1.64 7.08 14.67
N ILE A 15 -1.86 6.22 13.67
CA ILE A 15 -2.89 6.44 12.67
C ILE A 15 -4.30 6.46 13.29
N ILE A 16 -4.50 5.73 14.37
CA ILE A 16 -5.75 5.73 15.13
C ILE A 16 -6.06 7.15 15.62
N LYS A 17 -5.06 7.80 16.22
CA LYS A 17 -5.19 9.16 16.74
C LYS A 17 -5.43 10.20 15.64
N TYR A 18 -4.73 10.08 14.52
CA TYR A 18 -4.75 11.12 13.48
C TYR A 18 -5.89 10.98 12.48
N ALA A 19 -6.27 9.76 12.14
CA ALA A 19 -7.16 9.53 11.01
C ALA A 19 -8.29 8.52 11.28
N ARG A 20 -8.27 7.78 12.40
CA ARG A 20 -9.23 6.72 12.68
C ARG A 20 -9.77 6.81 14.11
N PRO A 21 -10.33 7.95 14.52
CA PRO A 21 -10.74 8.21 15.92
C PRO A 21 -11.92 7.36 16.38
N GLN A 22 -12.58 6.62 15.50
CA GLN A 22 -13.63 5.66 15.85
C GLN A 22 -13.11 4.42 16.58
N PHE A 23 -11.79 4.19 16.55
CA PHE A 23 -11.13 3.14 17.30
C PHE A 23 -10.44 3.70 18.55
N GLU A 24 -10.32 2.89 19.59
CA GLU A 24 -9.57 3.26 20.77
C GLU A 24 -8.07 3.38 20.44
N PHE A 25 -7.42 4.41 20.97
CA PHE A 25 -5.96 4.58 20.86
C PHE A 25 -5.25 3.59 21.79
N SER A 26 -5.16 2.34 21.35
CA SER A 26 -4.56 1.21 22.06
C SER A 26 -4.12 0.15 21.06
N ASP A 27 -3.41 -0.86 21.54
CA ASP A 27 -3.04 -2.00 20.70
C ASP A 27 -4.27 -2.80 20.27
N GLU A 28 -5.25 -2.93 21.15
CA GLU A 28 -6.54 -3.57 20.85
C GLU A 28 -7.34 -2.78 19.81
N GLY A 29 -7.36 -1.46 19.91
CA GLY A 29 -8.02 -0.59 18.93
C GLY A 29 -7.38 -0.67 17.56
N LEU A 30 -6.05 -0.73 17.49
CA LEU A 30 -5.31 -0.94 16.23
C LEU A 30 -5.66 -2.31 15.64
N GLN A 31 -5.66 -3.35 16.43
CA GLN A 31 -6.02 -4.70 15.97
C GLN A 31 -7.45 -4.76 15.42
N GLN A 32 -8.40 -4.15 16.12
CA GLN A 32 -9.79 -4.05 15.63
C GLN A 32 -9.89 -3.31 14.31
N CYS A 33 -9.12 -2.23 14.14
CA CYS A 33 -9.04 -1.47 12.89
C CYS A 33 -8.51 -2.34 11.75
N GLU A 34 -7.40 -3.02 11.96
CA GLU A 34 -6.78 -3.90 10.97
C GLU A 34 -7.68 -5.07 10.60
N ASP A 35 -8.34 -5.70 11.58
CA ASP A 35 -9.28 -6.78 11.34
C ASP A 35 -10.48 -6.33 10.50
N LEU A 36 -11.01 -5.15 10.77
CA LEU A 36 -12.12 -4.58 10.01
C LEU A 36 -11.71 -4.25 8.57
N MET A 37 -10.52 -3.67 8.38
CA MET A 37 -10.00 -3.39 7.03
C MET A 37 -9.84 -4.68 6.23
N LEU A 38 -9.28 -5.73 6.82
CA LEU A 38 -9.11 -7.03 6.18
C LEU A 38 -10.44 -7.64 5.79
N LYS A 39 -11.41 -7.61 6.70
CA LYS A 39 -12.77 -8.11 6.45
C LYS A 39 -13.42 -7.36 5.27
N ASN A 40 -13.43 -6.04 5.33
CA ASN A 40 -14.06 -5.21 4.29
C ASN A 40 -13.39 -5.41 2.93
N TYR A 41 -12.07 -5.51 2.90
CA TYR A 41 -11.32 -5.78 1.69
C TYR A 41 -11.72 -7.15 1.09
N ASN A 42 -11.70 -8.20 1.90
CA ASN A 42 -11.98 -9.57 1.44
C ASN A 42 -13.46 -9.81 1.14
N ASP A 43 -14.37 -8.98 1.63
CA ASP A 43 -15.79 -9.02 1.25
C ASP A 43 -16.02 -8.52 -0.19
N VAL A 44 -15.13 -7.68 -0.71
CA VAL A 44 -15.22 -7.09 -2.06
C VAL A 44 -14.31 -7.81 -3.05
N ILE A 45 -13.07 -8.11 -2.68
CA ILE A 45 -12.04 -8.64 -3.56
C ILE A 45 -12.11 -10.17 -3.62
N THR A 46 -12.04 -10.70 -4.84
CA THR A 46 -11.92 -12.13 -5.11
C THR A 46 -10.49 -12.47 -5.56
N ASP A 47 -10.16 -13.76 -5.60
CA ASP A 47 -8.82 -14.22 -6.01
C ASP A 47 -8.49 -13.90 -7.48
N ASP A 48 -9.50 -13.69 -8.33
CA ASP A 48 -9.33 -13.33 -9.74
C ASP A 48 -9.15 -11.82 -9.98
N ASP A 49 -9.39 -11.00 -8.97
CA ASP A 49 -9.25 -9.56 -9.08
C ASP A 49 -7.78 -9.12 -9.03
N ILE A 50 -7.50 -7.96 -9.63
CA ILE A 50 -6.20 -7.28 -9.54
C ILE A 50 -6.37 -6.05 -8.66
N VAL A 51 -5.51 -5.92 -7.66
CA VAL A 51 -5.53 -4.78 -6.73
C VAL A 51 -4.18 -4.07 -6.76
N VAL A 52 -4.21 -2.79 -7.04
CA VAL A 52 -3.04 -1.91 -7.01
C VAL A 52 -3.04 -1.12 -5.71
N PHE A 53 -1.99 -1.33 -4.92
CA PHE A 53 -1.75 -0.61 -3.67
C PHE A 53 -0.88 0.62 -3.96
N LEU A 54 -1.39 1.80 -3.65
CA LEU A 54 -0.76 3.07 -4.00
C LEU A 54 0.27 3.56 -2.97
N GLY A 55 0.68 2.70 -2.05
CA GLY A 55 1.68 2.99 -1.02
C GLY A 55 1.12 3.07 0.40
N ASP A 56 1.98 3.42 1.33
CA ASP A 56 1.68 3.56 2.77
C ASP A 56 1.00 2.32 3.38
N ILE A 57 1.58 1.15 3.08
CA ILE A 57 1.03 -0.14 3.51
C ILE A 57 1.24 -0.36 5.00
N ALA A 58 2.43 -0.07 5.51
CA ALA A 58 2.80 -0.46 6.86
C ALA A 58 3.93 0.37 7.46
N PHE A 59 4.00 0.38 8.78
CA PHE A 59 5.15 0.87 9.52
C PHE A 59 6.20 -0.23 9.65
N LEU A 60 7.27 -0.13 8.85
CA LEU A 60 8.25 -1.20 8.67
C LEU A 60 9.33 -1.19 9.74
N LYS A 61 8.99 -1.64 10.94
CA LYS A 61 9.99 -2.06 11.94
C LYS A 61 10.19 -3.57 11.87
N SER A 62 11.40 -4.03 12.18
CA SER A 62 11.73 -5.45 12.15
C SER A 62 10.79 -6.32 12.98
N GLU A 63 10.38 -5.83 14.14
CA GLU A 63 9.45 -6.51 15.06
C GLU A 63 8.03 -6.69 14.48
N PHE A 64 7.63 -5.83 13.51
CA PHE A 64 6.30 -5.87 12.89
C PHE A 64 6.25 -6.70 11.61
N LYS A 65 7.38 -7.03 11.03
CA LYS A 65 7.44 -7.75 9.74
C LYS A 65 6.68 -9.06 9.72
N PRO A 66 6.72 -9.93 10.75
CA PRO A 66 5.93 -11.16 10.76
C PRO A 66 4.42 -10.90 10.69
N HIS A 67 3.92 -9.92 11.42
CA HIS A 67 2.51 -9.52 11.40
C HIS A 67 2.09 -8.96 10.04
N ILE A 68 2.91 -8.06 9.47
CA ILE A 68 2.66 -7.47 8.14
C ILE A 68 2.62 -8.56 7.07
N SER A 69 3.57 -9.48 7.10
CA SER A 69 3.63 -10.59 6.14
C SER A 69 2.38 -11.48 6.24
N GLU A 70 1.99 -11.85 7.43
CA GLU A 70 0.78 -12.66 7.66
C GLU A 70 -0.48 -11.94 7.19
N TYR A 71 -0.61 -10.66 7.51
CA TYR A 71 -1.73 -9.83 7.10
C TYR A 71 -1.83 -9.74 5.57
N CYS A 72 -0.74 -9.38 4.90
CA CYS A 72 -0.72 -9.23 3.45
C CYS A 72 -1.07 -10.54 2.71
N LYS A 73 -0.67 -11.69 3.24
CA LYS A 73 -1.01 -13.00 2.69
C LYS A 73 -2.50 -13.35 2.81
N LYS A 74 -3.21 -12.75 3.75
CA LYS A 74 -4.66 -12.91 3.91
C LYS A 74 -5.47 -12.05 2.95
N LEU A 75 -4.87 -11.02 2.35
CA LEU A 75 -5.52 -10.16 1.36
C LEU A 75 -5.69 -10.94 0.06
N LYS A 76 -6.93 -11.10 -0.40
CA LYS A 76 -7.26 -11.79 -1.64
C LYS A 76 -6.81 -11.01 -2.89
N GLY A 77 -6.80 -11.68 -4.03
CA GLY A 77 -6.51 -11.09 -5.33
C GLY A 77 -5.04 -11.06 -5.68
N ARG A 78 -4.78 -10.67 -6.91
CA ARG A 78 -3.44 -10.43 -7.44
C ARG A 78 -3.02 -9.02 -7.07
N LYS A 79 -1.95 -8.91 -6.28
CA LYS A 79 -1.56 -7.64 -5.65
C LYS A 79 -0.32 -7.06 -6.31
N LEU A 80 -0.46 -5.81 -6.76
CA LEU A 80 0.62 -4.97 -7.26
C LEU A 80 0.82 -3.80 -6.30
N MET A 81 2.05 -3.34 -6.15
CA MET A 81 2.36 -2.19 -5.29
C MET A 81 3.06 -1.10 -6.09
N LEU A 82 2.58 0.12 -5.94
CA LEU A 82 3.31 1.31 -6.39
C LEU A 82 4.30 1.71 -5.30
N ARG A 83 5.54 1.87 -5.72
CA ARG A 83 6.64 2.23 -4.83
C ARG A 83 6.49 3.66 -4.32
N GLY A 84 6.58 3.78 -2.98
CA GLY A 84 6.87 5.05 -2.34
C GLY A 84 8.39 5.26 -2.19
N ASN A 85 8.82 5.81 -1.06
CA ASN A 85 10.24 5.96 -0.70
C ASN A 85 10.81 4.64 -0.16
N HIS A 86 10.92 3.61 -1.00
CA HIS A 86 11.43 2.31 -0.58
C HIS A 86 12.77 1.99 -1.22
N ASP A 87 13.58 1.24 -0.52
CA ASP A 87 14.79 0.62 -1.06
C ASP A 87 14.51 -0.81 -1.59
N THR A 88 15.53 -1.43 -2.17
CA THR A 88 15.43 -2.78 -2.70
C THR A 88 15.17 -3.84 -1.63
N ILE A 89 15.55 -3.60 -0.39
CA ILE A 89 15.32 -4.51 0.75
C ILE A 89 13.83 -4.54 1.07
N THR A 90 13.20 -3.36 1.09
CA THR A 90 11.76 -3.21 1.28
C THR A 90 10.96 -3.88 0.18
N ASP A 91 11.40 -3.75 -1.07
CA ASP A 91 10.79 -4.43 -2.22
C ASP A 91 10.82 -5.95 -2.06
N LYS A 92 11.96 -6.52 -1.69
CA LYS A 92 12.11 -7.96 -1.45
C LYS A 92 11.18 -8.46 -0.35
N PHE A 93 11.03 -7.66 0.71
CA PHE A 93 10.11 -7.98 1.79
C PHE A 93 8.66 -8.07 1.29
N PHE A 94 8.16 -7.07 0.57
CA PHE A 94 6.80 -7.07 0.07
C PHE A 94 6.54 -8.16 -0.99
N LEU A 95 7.51 -8.46 -1.84
CA LEU A 95 7.43 -9.61 -2.74
C LEU A 95 7.27 -10.91 -1.95
N SER A 96 7.95 -11.05 -0.82
CA SER A 96 7.80 -12.21 0.09
C SER A 96 6.43 -12.26 0.78
N CYS A 97 5.74 -11.12 0.88
CA CYS A 97 4.40 -11.00 1.47
C CYS A 97 3.26 -11.34 0.50
N GLY A 98 3.56 -11.70 -0.75
CA GLY A 98 2.59 -12.10 -1.75
C GLY A 98 2.23 -11.02 -2.77
N PHE A 99 2.92 -9.89 -2.80
CA PHE A 99 2.82 -8.93 -3.90
C PHE A 99 3.52 -9.50 -5.14
N GLU A 100 2.86 -9.45 -6.29
CA GLU A 100 3.43 -10.00 -7.53
C GLU A 100 4.50 -9.09 -8.12
N LYS A 101 4.29 -7.79 -8.04
CA LYS A 101 5.21 -6.78 -8.57
C LYS A 101 5.21 -5.53 -7.70
N ILE A 102 6.36 -4.85 -7.70
CA ILE A 102 6.52 -3.51 -7.15
C ILE A 102 6.99 -2.63 -8.31
N ILE A 103 6.23 -1.60 -8.60
CA ILE A 103 6.40 -0.71 -9.74
C ILE A 103 6.44 0.75 -9.28
N ASP A 104 7.06 1.62 -10.06
CA ASP A 104 7.21 3.02 -9.71
C ASP A 104 5.98 3.85 -10.11
N TYR A 105 5.38 3.52 -11.24
CA TYR A 105 4.19 4.19 -11.77
C TYR A 105 3.42 3.28 -12.73
N ILE A 106 2.19 3.65 -13.03
CA ILE A 106 1.38 3.07 -14.08
C ILE A 106 0.99 4.18 -15.05
N LEU A 107 1.21 3.94 -16.33
CA LEU A 107 0.67 4.75 -17.40
C LEU A 107 -0.37 3.92 -18.16
N PHE A 108 -1.61 4.34 -18.12
CA PHE A 108 -2.70 3.71 -18.85
C PHE A 108 -3.46 4.77 -19.64
N GLU A 109 -3.37 4.71 -20.97
CA GLU A 109 -3.90 5.75 -21.87
C GLU A 109 -3.37 7.14 -21.47
N ASN A 110 -4.24 8.00 -20.97
CA ASN A 110 -3.92 9.34 -20.51
C ASN A 110 -3.89 9.46 -18.97
N ILE A 111 -3.89 8.34 -18.25
CA ILE A 111 -3.89 8.32 -16.79
C ILE A 111 -2.51 7.91 -16.30
N PHE A 112 -1.89 8.80 -15.51
CA PHE A 112 -0.64 8.54 -14.80
C PHE A 112 -0.94 8.29 -13.33
N ILE A 113 -0.51 7.15 -12.82
CA ILE A 113 -0.74 6.73 -11.44
C ILE A 113 0.60 6.53 -10.76
N CYS A 114 0.85 7.27 -9.68
CA CYS A 114 2.03 7.13 -8.84
C CYS A 114 1.70 7.43 -7.37
N HIS A 115 2.60 7.06 -6.48
CA HIS A 115 2.43 7.29 -5.04
C HIS A 115 2.48 8.77 -4.65
N TYR A 116 3.28 9.56 -5.37
CA TYR A 116 3.55 10.94 -5.00
C TYR A 116 2.77 11.95 -5.82
N PRO A 117 2.38 13.09 -5.23
CA PRO A 117 1.81 14.18 -6.01
C PRO A 117 2.87 14.76 -6.96
N LEU A 118 2.45 15.02 -8.20
CA LEU A 118 3.31 15.59 -9.24
C LEU A 118 3.71 17.05 -8.98
N SER A 119 3.05 17.70 -8.04
CA SER A 119 3.28 19.08 -7.66
C SER A 119 4.50 19.27 -6.73
N GLU A 120 5.07 18.20 -6.20
CA GLU A 120 6.27 18.32 -5.38
C GLU A 120 7.52 18.34 -6.26
N PRO A 121 8.42 19.31 -6.07
CA PRO A 121 9.62 19.44 -6.87
C PRO A 121 10.64 18.34 -6.50
N ASP A 122 10.53 17.23 -7.14
CA ASP A 122 11.57 16.20 -7.17
C ASP A 122 12.11 16.15 -8.60
N SER A 123 13.31 16.65 -8.79
CA SER A 123 13.95 16.75 -10.10
C SER A 123 14.00 15.42 -10.86
N LYS A 124 14.02 14.32 -10.15
CA LYS A 124 14.04 12.98 -10.74
C LYS A 124 12.69 12.59 -11.31
N ARG A 125 11.59 12.95 -10.65
CA ARG A 125 10.22 12.68 -11.10
C ARG A 125 9.76 13.63 -12.18
N GLU A 126 10.20 14.89 -12.11
CA GLU A 126 9.95 15.85 -13.18
C GLU A 126 10.56 15.39 -14.48
N ALA A 127 11.77 14.80 -14.45
CA ALA A 127 12.41 14.21 -15.60
C ALA A 127 11.66 12.99 -16.12
N GLU A 128 11.23 12.08 -15.23
CA GLU A 128 10.43 10.88 -15.59
C GLU A 128 9.06 11.28 -16.17
N PHE A 129 8.41 12.27 -15.58
CA PHE A 129 7.15 12.80 -16.07
C PHE A 129 7.29 13.43 -17.47
N LYS A 130 8.33 14.23 -17.69
CA LYS A 130 8.63 14.82 -18.99
C LYS A 130 8.91 13.77 -20.05
N GLU A 131 9.66 12.74 -19.72
CA GLU A 131 9.96 11.64 -20.64
C GLU A 131 8.70 10.89 -21.09
N ILE A 132 7.67 10.84 -20.24
CA ILE A 132 6.41 10.13 -20.54
C ILE A 132 5.42 11.01 -21.32
N PHE A 133 5.36 12.32 -21.03
CA PHE A 133 4.31 13.21 -21.52
C PHE A 133 4.77 14.29 -22.53
N GLU A 134 6.05 14.46 -22.71
CA GLU A 134 6.65 15.34 -23.73
C GLU A 134 7.37 14.55 -24.83
#